data_3a1419dfb656f22bb882e7730a66a3cc
#
_entry.id   3a1419dfb656f22bb882e7730a66a3cc
#
_cell.length_a   1.000
_cell.length_b   1.000
_cell.length_c   1.000
_cell.angle_alpha   90.00
_cell.angle_beta   90.00
_cell.angle_gamma   90.00
#
_symmetry.space_group_name_H-M   'P 1'
#
loop_
_entity.id
_entity.type
_entity.pdbx_description
1 polymer ?
#
loop_
_entity_poly.entity_id
_entity_poly.type
_entity_poly.pdbx_seq_one_letter_code
_entity_poly.pdbx_strand_id
1 'polypeptide(L)'
;MNDSSIAQVPDQGPLRRTVLQGAARASARRTAVLPALVLALVAALTGLTVPAAAQDDAGTSSSASTTAVAAAATFANPLNANGADPDIEYHDGYYYMMSTPYRGPLTMRKAPTIAALKAASPVPVFSDFPASRCCQVWAPELHRLSGPNGVRWYIYYSAGSGTLQSQRVHVLESSGADPLGPYTYKGMIFGSNDWWGIDGSVVTIDGRLYFTWSGVPTPLWADSDPSIYIVALANPWTVTGPRTRISAPTLSWEVQGTPMNEGPVAIQHDGRTFIVYSASACQGPDYKLGQLTYTGGDVLSASSWVKKSTPIFQRNDAAGVYGPGHNGFFKSPDGTEDWIVYHANSSATQGCGGTRTPRIQKVTWNPDGSPNLGAPLATSTAITVPSGEPVVDYHRVTNVATGKVIDVQAPNTADRARIGQYTWNGRPWQQWRFKDLGNGHVQLESQNSGKCLDVLDFSTADGASVIQWPCHGGTNQQFQWVSVGSSYQLRARNSGKCLTVAGGSTADAALLEQRTCGTGSAFLWSRTVS
;
A
#
# COMPACT_ATOMS: atom_id res chain seq x y z
N MET A 1 33.41 8.61 -15.15
CA MET A 1 34.22 7.62 -14.47
C MET A 1 33.33 7.01 -13.42
N ASN A 2 32.88 5.79 -13.69
CA ASN A 2 31.97 5.02 -12.81
C ASN A 2 32.75 4.48 -11.62
N ASP A 3 32.25 4.69 -10.43
CA ASP A 3 32.58 3.83 -9.31
C ASP A 3 31.30 3.54 -8.50
N SER A 4 30.73 2.38 -8.79
CA SER A 4 29.58 1.80 -8.11
C SER A 4 30.08 0.70 -7.18
N SER A 5 30.62 1.08 -6.04
CA SER A 5 30.91 0.15 -4.95
C SER A 5 29.71 0.04 -4.03
N ILE A 6 28.89 -0.99 -4.26
CA ILE A 6 27.90 -1.48 -3.32
C ILE A 6 28.67 -2.09 -2.15
N ALA A 7 28.69 -1.40 -1.00
CA ALA A 7 29.21 -1.95 0.23
C ALA A 7 28.31 -3.11 0.68
N GLN A 8 28.80 -4.33 0.54
CA GLN A 8 28.23 -5.52 1.15
C GLN A 8 28.31 -5.39 2.67
N VAL A 9 27.20 -5.64 3.35
CA VAL A 9 27.14 -5.82 4.80
C VAL A 9 27.97 -7.05 5.14
N PRO A 10 28.93 -7.00 6.08
CA PRO A 10 29.71 -8.18 6.45
C PRO A 10 28.82 -9.26 7.04
N ASP A 11 28.94 -10.46 6.49
CA ASP A 11 28.36 -11.68 6.97
C ASP A 11 28.91 -11.98 8.37
N GLN A 12 28.08 -11.84 9.39
CA GLN A 12 28.38 -12.27 10.75
C GLN A 12 28.03 -13.77 10.84
N GLY A 13 29.03 -14.61 10.67
CA GLY A 13 28.92 -16.05 10.76
C GLY A 13 28.27 -16.53 12.08
N PRO A 14 27.71 -17.77 12.09
CA PRO A 14 26.87 -18.26 13.18
C PRO A 14 27.69 -18.56 14.44
N LEU A 15 27.28 -17.99 15.56
CA LEU A 15 27.74 -18.36 16.90
C LEU A 15 27.34 -19.81 17.19
N ARG A 16 28.32 -20.69 17.25
CA ARG A 16 28.16 -22.11 17.62
C ARG A 16 27.74 -22.22 19.09
N ARG A 17 26.51 -22.68 19.36
CA ARG A 17 26.14 -23.27 20.63
C ARG A 17 26.28 -24.80 20.51
N THR A 18 27.11 -25.37 21.35
CA THR A 18 27.28 -26.80 21.50
C THR A 18 26.08 -27.38 22.27
N VAL A 19 25.26 -28.19 21.61
CA VAL A 19 24.18 -28.94 22.27
C VAL A 19 24.60 -30.37 22.44
N LEU A 20 24.61 -30.82 23.70
CA LEU A 20 24.83 -32.20 24.09
C LEU A 20 23.64 -33.07 23.65
N GLN A 21 23.94 -34.14 22.91
CA GLN A 21 22.98 -35.14 22.47
C GLN A 21 22.66 -36.13 23.61
N GLY A 22 21.37 -36.25 23.92
CA GLY A 22 20.82 -37.37 24.70
C GLY A 22 19.93 -38.21 23.79
N ALA A 23 20.31 -39.46 23.58
CA ALA A 23 19.58 -40.41 22.75
C ALA A 23 18.48 -41.11 23.55
N ALA A 24 17.26 -41.18 23.03
CA ALA A 24 16.25 -42.14 23.47
C ALA A 24 15.52 -42.72 22.25
N ARG A 25 15.61 -44.04 22.12
CA ARG A 25 14.90 -44.88 21.13
C ARG A 25 13.48 -45.15 21.61
N ALA A 26 12.48 -45.03 20.72
CA ALA A 26 11.22 -45.75 20.91
C ALA A 26 10.60 -46.17 19.57
N SER A 27 10.03 -47.34 19.57
CA SER A 27 9.70 -48.25 18.48
C SER A 27 8.38 -47.89 17.77
N ALA A 28 8.33 -48.31 16.48
CA ALA A 28 7.17 -48.26 15.62
C ALA A 28 6.10 -49.30 15.96
N ARG A 29 4.81 -48.93 15.89
CA ARG A 29 3.71 -49.88 15.60
C ARG A 29 2.86 -49.35 14.46
N ARG A 30 2.77 -50.15 13.40
CA ARG A 30 1.87 -49.97 12.26
C ARG A 30 0.50 -50.51 12.61
N THR A 31 -0.55 -49.79 12.26
CA THR A 31 -1.89 -50.37 12.07
C THR A 31 -2.49 -49.81 10.78
N ALA A 32 -2.87 -50.74 9.92
CA ALA A 32 -3.53 -50.50 8.63
C ALA A 32 -5.05 -50.52 8.84
N VAL A 33 -5.77 -49.63 8.16
CA VAL A 33 -7.25 -49.74 7.99
C VAL A 33 -7.60 -49.46 6.52
N LEU A 34 -8.36 -50.40 5.93
CA LEU A 34 -8.85 -50.41 4.54
C LEU A 34 -10.03 -49.44 4.33
N PRO A 35 -10.32 -49.08 3.07
CA PRO A 35 -11.38 -48.14 2.72
C PRO A 35 -12.75 -48.82 2.51
N ALA A 36 -13.81 -48.09 2.86
CA ALA A 36 -15.21 -48.46 2.56
C ALA A 36 -15.70 -47.78 1.28
N LEU A 37 -16.21 -48.56 0.36
CA LEU A 37 -16.89 -48.19 -0.89
C LEU A 37 -18.34 -47.77 -0.60
N VAL A 38 -18.78 -46.65 -1.15
CA VAL A 38 -20.22 -46.30 -1.18
C VAL A 38 -20.66 -46.18 -2.64
N LEU A 39 -21.65 -47.00 -2.99
CA LEU A 39 -22.35 -47.07 -4.28
C LEU A 39 -23.34 -45.92 -4.43
N ALA A 40 -23.33 -45.24 -5.59
CA ALA A 40 -24.35 -44.28 -5.99
C ALA A 40 -25.44 -44.97 -6.84
N LEU A 41 -26.68 -44.77 -6.45
CA LEU A 41 -27.89 -45.25 -7.19
C LEU A 41 -28.34 -44.14 -8.15
N VAL A 42 -28.47 -44.47 -9.44
CA VAL A 42 -29.09 -43.61 -10.47
C VAL A 42 -30.54 -44.07 -10.66
N ALA A 43 -31.47 -43.15 -10.51
CA ALA A 43 -32.87 -43.35 -10.87
C ALA A 43 -33.18 -42.56 -12.15
N ALA A 44 -33.57 -43.27 -13.19
CA ALA A 44 -34.08 -42.71 -14.45
C ALA A 44 -35.61 -42.62 -14.39
N LEU A 45 -36.17 -41.45 -14.72
CA LEU A 45 -37.58 -41.27 -14.97
C LEU A 45 -37.81 -40.84 -16.42
N THR A 46 -38.54 -41.68 -17.15
CA THR A 46 -39.00 -41.47 -18.53
C THR A 46 -40.29 -40.63 -18.51
N GLY A 47 -40.33 -39.53 -19.24
CA GLY A 47 -41.51 -38.69 -19.40
C GLY A 47 -42.21 -38.89 -20.73
N LEU A 48 -43.54 -38.96 -20.68
CA LEU A 48 -44.45 -39.07 -21.80
C LEU A 48 -44.70 -37.72 -22.49
N THR A 49 -44.68 -37.72 -23.81
CA THR A 49 -45.05 -36.60 -24.68
C THR A 49 -46.55 -36.60 -25.02
N VAL A 50 -47.17 -35.42 -24.97
CA VAL A 50 -48.51 -35.14 -25.53
C VAL A 50 -48.38 -33.96 -26.50
N PRO A 51 -48.90 -34.00 -27.72
CA PRO A 51 -48.81 -32.89 -28.66
C PRO A 51 -49.96 -31.90 -28.42
N ALA A 52 -49.67 -30.61 -28.41
CA ALA A 52 -50.65 -29.53 -28.41
C ALA A 52 -50.56 -28.75 -29.73
N ALA A 53 -51.72 -28.35 -30.20
CA ALA A 53 -51.98 -27.70 -31.49
C ALA A 53 -51.43 -26.27 -31.56
N ALA A 54 -51.11 -25.86 -32.79
CA ALA A 54 -50.73 -24.50 -33.14
C ALA A 54 -51.88 -23.49 -32.95
N GLN A 55 -51.53 -22.34 -32.36
CA GLN A 55 -52.25 -21.08 -32.53
C GLN A 55 -51.22 -20.00 -32.89
N ASP A 56 -51.46 -19.37 -34.04
CA ASP A 56 -50.73 -18.18 -34.49
C ASP A 56 -51.17 -16.99 -33.64
N ASP A 57 -50.22 -16.36 -32.97
CA ASP A 57 -50.39 -15.03 -32.41
C ASP A 57 -49.16 -14.19 -32.67
N ALA A 58 -49.36 -13.05 -33.31
CA ALA A 58 -48.34 -12.06 -33.63
C ALA A 58 -47.82 -11.42 -32.36
N GLY A 59 -46.70 -11.98 -31.84
CA GLY A 59 -46.01 -11.47 -30.65
C GLY A 59 -44.87 -10.53 -31.00
N THR A 60 -45.02 -9.28 -30.61
CA THR A 60 -43.97 -8.29 -30.48
C THR A 60 -42.71 -8.92 -29.84
N SER A 61 -41.61 -8.95 -30.60
CA SER A 61 -40.31 -9.38 -30.10
C SER A 61 -39.80 -8.35 -29.10
N SER A 62 -40.03 -8.59 -27.82
CA SER A 62 -39.29 -7.97 -26.73
C SER A 62 -37.87 -8.53 -26.75
N SER A 63 -36.94 -7.76 -27.31
CA SER A 63 -35.52 -8.02 -27.15
C SER A 63 -35.15 -7.84 -25.67
N ALA A 64 -35.07 -8.96 -24.93
CA ALA A 64 -34.45 -8.95 -23.61
C ALA A 64 -32.99 -8.54 -23.79
N SER A 65 -32.67 -7.29 -23.47
CA SER A 65 -31.27 -6.85 -23.28
C SER A 65 -30.71 -7.70 -22.14
N THR A 66 -30.00 -8.75 -22.49
CA THR A 66 -29.06 -9.38 -21.56
C THR A 66 -27.96 -8.35 -21.31
N THR A 67 -28.09 -7.59 -20.23
CA THR A 67 -26.97 -6.84 -19.66
C THR A 67 -25.89 -7.87 -19.33
N ALA A 68 -24.88 -7.99 -20.18
CA ALA A 68 -23.68 -8.74 -19.87
C ALA A 68 -23.11 -8.11 -18.59
N VAL A 69 -23.14 -8.84 -17.48
CA VAL A 69 -22.44 -8.44 -16.26
C VAL A 69 -20.97 -8.36 -16.66
N ALA A 70 -20.42 -7.15 -16.69
CA ALA A 70 -19.01 -6.96 -16.96
C ALA A 70 -18.20 -7.81 -15.97
N ALA A 71 -17.25 -8.59 -16.49
CA ALA A 71 -16.37 -9.39 -15.62
C ALA A 71 -15.70 -8.43 -14.62
N ALA A 72 -15.69 -8.83 -13.34
CA ALA A 72 -15.04 -8.03 -12.30
C ALA A 72 -13.56 -7.81 -12.68
N ALA A 73 -13.09 -6.59 -12.51
CA ALA A 73 -11.68 -6.26 -12.75
C ALA A 73 -10.78 -7.11 -11.83
N THR A 74 -9.62 -7.53 -12.35
CA THR A 74 -8.67 -8.34 -11.59
C THR A 74 -7.26 -7.74 -11.68
N PHE A 75 -6.45 -8.07 -10.69
CA PHE A 75 -5.02 -7.79 -10.67
C PHE A 75 -4.26 -9.07 -10.28
N ALA A 76 -2.93 -9.02 -10.32
CA ALA A 76 -2.06 -10.08 -9.81
C ALA A 76 -0.94 -9.47 -8.95
N ASN A 77 -0.54 -10.17 -7.89
CA ASN A 77 0.62 -9.83 -7.09
C ASN A 77 1.93 -10.03 -7.89
N PRO A 78 3.05 -9.39 -7.54
CA PRO A 78 3.16 -8.37 -6.50
C PRO A 78 2.69 -6.99 -6.96
N LEU A 79 2.50 -6.06 -6.01
CA LEU A 79 2.18 -4.68 -6.33
C LEU A 79 3.40 -3.95 -6.91
N ASN A 80 4.60 -4.30 -6.46
CA ASN A 80 5.88 -3.76 -6.94
C ASN A 80 6.98 -4.81 -6.88
N ALA A 81 8.04 -4.59 -7.63
CA ALA A 81 9.22 -5.46 -7.64
C ALA A 81 9.99 -5.44 -6.31
N ASN A 82 9.92 -4.32 -5.57
CA ASN A 82 10.55 -4.10 -4.27
C ASN A 82 9.57 -3.35 -3.36
N GLY A 83 9.56 -3.66 -2.08
CA GLY A 83 8.67 -3.01 -1.13
C GLY A 83 8.52 -3.85 0.13
N ALA A 84 9.61 -3.92 0.90
CA ALA A 84 9.59 -4.53 2.22
C ALA A 84 8.71 -3.74 3.17
N ASP A 85 8.11 -4.42 4.15
CA ASP A 85 7.34 -3.83 5.23
C ASP A 85 6.28 -2.83 4.71
N PRO A 86 5.36 -3.31 3.84
CA PRO A 86 4.40 -2.45 3.18
C PRO A 86 3.25 -2.08 4.10
N ASP A 87 2.79 -0.84 3.99
CA ASP A 87 1.55 -0.36 4.58
C ASP A 87 0.67 0.28 3.51
N ILE A 88 -0.64 0.07 3.59
CA ILE A 88 -1.64 0.64 2.68
C ILE A 88 -2.80 1.20 3.47
N GLU A 89 -3.18 2.45 3.11
CA GLU A 89 -4.41 3.07 3.55
C GLU A 89 -5.28 3.47 2.35
N TYR A 90 -6.61 3.34 2.47
CA TYR A 90 -7.54 3.89 1.50
C TYR A 90 -8.27 5.08 2.10
N HIS A 91 -8.16 6.23 1.44
CA HIS A 91 -8.80 7.46 1.90
C HIS A 91 -9.16 8.38 0.73
N ASP A 92 -10.34 8.99 0.81
CA ASP A 92 -10.84 9.99 -0.14
C ASP A 92 -10.66 9.60 -1.62
N GLY A 93 -10.98 8.36 -1.94
CA GLY A 93 -10.94 7.84 -3.32
C GLY A 93 -9.57 7.38 -3.80
N TYR A 94 -8.58 7.22 -2.90
CA TYR A 94 -7.22 6.82 -3.26
C TYR A 94 -6.64 5.81 -2.28
N TYR A 95 -5.85 4.89 -2.82
CA TYR A 95 -4.90 4.09 -2.04
C TYR A 95 -3.61 4.88 -1.85
N TYR A 96 -3.07 4.79 -0.65
CA TYR A 96 -1.76 5.33 -0.27
C TYR A 96 -0.90 4.18 0.22
N MET A 97 0.28 3.98 -0.38
CA MET A 97 1.15 2.87 -0.02
C MET A 97 2.54 3.37 0.33
N MET A 98 3.04 2.91 1.47
CA MET A 98 4.42 3.10 1.93
C MET A 98 5.15 1.75 1.96
N SER A 99 6.48 1.81 2.02
CA SER A 99 7.35 0.65 2.23
C SER A 99 8.69 1.12 2.78
N THR A 100 9.45 0.21 3.36
CA THR A 100 10.81 0.45 3.87
C THR A 100 11.73 1.02 2.79
N PRO A 101 12.26 2.25 2.95
CA PRO A 101 13.22 2.83 2.02
C PRO A 101 14.68 2.49 2.36
N TYR A 102 14.97 1.90 3.53
CA TYR A 102 16.29 1.65 4.11
C TYR A 102 17.11 2.91 4.42
N ARG A 103 16.90 3.97 3.69
CA ARG A 103 17.42 5.34 3.89
C ARG A 103 16.33 6.32 3.49
N GLY A 104 16.41 7.56 3.99
CA GLY A 104 15.50 8.61 3.55
C GLY A 104 15.65 8.93 2.05
N PRO A 105 14.65 9.53 1.41
CA PRO A 105 13.41 10.04 1.99
C PRO A 105 12.38 8.93 2.27
N LEU A 106 11.42 9.19 3.18
CA LEU A 106 10.17 8.46 3.18
C LEU A 106 9.38 8.82 1.93
N THR A 107 8.82 7.82 1.28
CA THR A 107 8.06 7.99 0.06
C THR A 107 6.70 7.32 0.16
N MET A 108 5.74 7.82 -0.60
CA MET A 108 4.39 7.29 -0.67
C MET A 108 3.94 7.19 -2.13
N ARG A 109 3.24 6.11 -2.48
CA ARG A 109 2.53 5.98 -3.76
C ARG A 109 1.07 6.34 -3.53
N LYS A 110 0.46 7.02 -4.48
CA LYS A 110 -0.96 7.37 -4.45
C LYS A 110 -1.60 6.99 -5.78
N ALA A 111 -2.74 6.29 -5.73
CA ALA A 111 -3.53 6.00 -6.93
C ALA A 111 -4.97 5.63 -6.58
N PRO A 112 -5.93 5.83 -7.50
CA PRO A 112 -7.35 5.54 -7.26
C PRO A 112 -7.69 4.05 -7.35
N THR A 113 -6.83 3.22 -7.95
CA THR A 113 -7.04 1.78 -8.14
C THR A 113 -5.77 1.00 -7.86
N ILE A 114 -5.89 -0.29 -7.53
CA ILE A 114 -4.74 -1.18 -7.33
C ILE A 114 -3.88 -1.28 -8.61
N ALA A 115 -4.51 -1.36 -9.78
CA ALA A 115 -3.78 -1.39 -11.05
C ALA A 115 -2.95 -0.11 -11.26
N ALA A 116 -3.53 1.05 -10.97
CA ALA A 116 -2.82 2.33 -11.05
C ALA A 116 -1.74 2.46 -9.95
N LEU A 117 -1.98 1.92 -8.74
CA LEU A 117 -1.01 1.93 -7.65
C LEU A 117 0.27 1.16 -8.01
N LYS A 118 0.14 0.05 -8.74
CA LYS A 118 1.28 -0.70 -9.29
C LYS A 118 2.12 0.15 -10.26
N ALA A 119 1.48 1.03 -11.03
CA ALA A 119 2.12 1.89 -12.02
C ALA A 119 2.67 3.21 -11.42
N ALA A 120 2.11 3.66 -10.29
CA ALA A 120 2.48 4.92 -9.66
C ALA A 120 3.93 4.91 -9.15
N SER A 121 4.64 5.99 -9.37
CA SER A 121 5.98 6.20 -8.80
C SER A 121 5.90 6.72 -7.36
N PRO A 122 6.87 6.39 -6.49
CA PRO A 122 6.88 6.90 -5.14
C PRO A 122 7.17 8.42 -5.11
N VAL A 123 6.41 9.15 -4.31
CA VAL A 123 6.54 10.60 -4.08
C VAL A 123 7.22 10.81 -2.73
N PRO A 124 8.30 11.61 -2.62
CA PRO A 124 8.87 11.97 -1.34
C PRO A 124 7.86 12.74 -0.47
N VAL A 125 7.66 12.29 0.77
CA VAL A 125 6.76 12.92 1.75
C VAL A 125 7.52 13.50 2.94
N PHE A 126 8.73 12.98 3.23
CA PHE A 126 9.59 13.50 4.28
C PHE A 126 11.07 13.21 3.98
N SER A 127 11.94 14.23 4.09
CA SER A 127 13.36 14.16 3.68
C SER A 127 14.36 14.61 4.75
N ASP A 128 13.89 15.06 5.94
CA ASP A 128 14.78 15.50 7.01
C ASP A 128 15.27 14.29 7.83
N PHE A 129 16.48 13.81 7.50
CA PHE A 129 17.14 12.67 8.14
C PHE A 129 18.55 13.05 8.62
N PRO A 130 18.69 13.70 9.80
CA PRO A 130 19.99 13.98 10.41
C PRO A 130 20.71 12.70 10.83
N ALA A 131 22.00 12.77 11.10
CA ALA A 131 22.84 11.63 11.42
C ALA A 131 22.32 10.73 12.57
N SER A 132 21.53 11.27 13.49
CA SER A 132 20.92 10.50 14.59
C SER A 132 19.78 9.57 14.18
N ARG A 133 19.18 9.78 13.00
CA ARG A 133 18.08 8.98 12.42
C ARG A 133 18.17 8.87 10.90
N CYS A 134 19.41 8.86 10.37
CA CYS A 134 19.67 8.83 8.93
C CYS A 134 19.38 7.49 8.27
N CYS A 135 19.45 6.43 9.08
CA CYS A 135 19.91 5.16 8.56
C CYS A 135 19.01 4.04 9.05
N GLN A 136 18.94 2.94 8.25
CA GLN A 136 18.06 1.82 8.55
C GLN A 136 16.63 2.32 8.82
N VAL A 137 16.12 3.13 7.88
CA VAL A 137 14.75 3.67 7.94
C VAL A 137 13.81 2.56 7.48
N TRP A 138 13.04 2.00 8.44
CA TRP A 138 12.23 0.81 8.25
C TRP A 138 10.77 1.02 8.62
N ALA A 139 9.92 0.18 8.06
CA ALA A 139 8.54 -0.07 8.45
C ALA A 139 7.73 1.20 8.73
N PRO A 140 7.58 2.10 7.75
CA PRO A 140 6.71 3.25 7.93
C PRO A 140 5.24 2.80 7.86
N GLU A 141 4.45 3.17 8.89
CA GLU A 141 3.00 2.99 8.94
C GLU A 141 2.27 4.32 8.94
N LEU A 142 1.18 4.41 8.17
CA LEU A 142 0.37 5.61 7.99
C LEU A 142 -0.95 5.50 8.74
N HIS A 143 -1.20 6.38 9.69
CA HIS A 143 -2.41 6.38 10.50
C HIS A 143 -3.14 7.72 10.48
N ARG A 144 -4.47 7.70 10.33
CA ARG A 144 -5.32 8.88 10.46
C ARG A 144 -5.91 8.95 11.85
N LEU A 145 -5.40 9.86 12.69
CA LEU A 145 -5.74 9.92 14.12
C LEU A 145 -6.20 11.32 14.54
N SER A 146 -7.02 11.36 15.58
CA SER A 146 -7.36 12.59 16.29
C SER A 146 -6.26 12.93 17.30
N GLY A 147 -5.76 14.14 17.23
CA GLY A 147 -4.72 14.66 18.12
C GLY A 147 -4.98 16.11 18.55
N PRO A 148 -4.03 16.74 19.25
CA PRO A 148 -4.15 18.13 19.70
C PRO A 148 -4.39 19.15 18.58
N ASN A 149 -3.94 18.84 17.35
CA ASN A 149 -4.10 19.67 16.17
C ASN A 149 -5.31 19.27 15.30
N GLY A 150 -6.27 18.52 15.87
CA GLY A 150 -7.39 17.93 15.16
C GLY A 150 -7.03 16.61 14.50
N VAL A 151 -7.84 16.18 13.52
CA VAL A 151 -7.58 14.95 12.76
C VAL A 151 -6.44 15.20 11.76
N ARG A 152 -5.38 14.40 11.85
CA ARG A 152 -4.18 14.49 11.02
C ARG A 152 -3.73 13.09 10.59
N TRP A 153 -2.78 13.04 9.66
CA TRP A 153 -2.05 11.84 9.31
C TRP A 153 -0.76 11.77 10.11
N TYR A 154 -0.46 10.59 10.60
CA TYR A 154 0.77 10.30 11.35
C TYR A 154 1.52 9.20 10.66
N ILE A 155 2.83 9.34 10.55
CA ILE A 155 3.72 8.27 10.09
C ILE A 155 4.59 7.85 11.26
N TYR A 156 4.50 6.57 11.63
CA TYR A 156 5.42 5.94 12.57
C TYR A 156 6.45 5.18 11.75
N TYR A 157 7.72 5.33 12.08
CA TYR A 157 8.80 4.65 11.36
C TYR A 157 9.97 4.37 12.29
N SER A 158 10.74 3.32 12.00
CA SER A 158 11.97 2.98 12.71
C SER A 158 13.16 3.62 12.03
N ALA A 159 14.07 4.20 12.80
CA ALA A 159 15.34 4.70 12.29
C ALA A 159 16.40 4.81 13.40
N GLY A 160 17.68 4.82 13.00
CA GLY A 160 18.80 4.99 13.91
C GLY A 160 19.99 5.69 13.25
N SER A 161 21.11 5.70 13.95
CA SER A 161 22.37 6.29 13.50
C SER A 161 23.26 5.34 12.67
N GLY A 162 22.76 4.15 12.31
CA GLY A 162 23.46 3.18 11.46
C GLY A 162 23.78 1.83 12.13
N THR A 163 23.48 1.68 13.41
CA THR A 163 23.59 0.40 14.13
C THR A 163 22.22 -0.10 14.55
N LEU A 164 22.06 -1.42 14.68
CA LEU A 164 20.79 -2.02 15.18
C LEU A 164 20.44 -1.50 16.58
N GLN A 165 21.42 -1.29 17.46
CA GLN A 165 21.22 -0.79 18.81
C GLN A 165 20.66 0.64 18.84
N SER A 166 20.87 1.42 17.80
CA SER A 166 20.39 2.81 17.70
C SER A 166 18.94 2.93 17.22
N GLN A 167 18.27 1.83 16.90
CA GLN A 167 16.90 1.84 16.37
C GLN A 167 15.89 2.37 17.40
N ARG A 168 15.07 3.32 16.94
CA ARG A 168 13.98 3.93 17.71
C ARG A 168 12.78 4.14 16.79
N VAL A 169 11.59 4.17 17.38
CA VAL A 169 10.39 4.57 16.64
C VAL A 169 10.22 6.08 16.71
N HIS A 170 10.05 6.68 15.56
CA HIS A 170 9.86 8.11 15.36
C HIS A 170 8.46 8.41 14.84
N VAL A 171 7.96 9.63 15.10
CA VAL A 171 6.63 10.05 14.71
C VAL A 171 6.68 11.33 13.90
N LEU A 172 5.91 11.35 12.80
CA LEU A 172 5.63 12.54 11.99
C LEU A 172 4.15 12.89 12.07
N GLU A 173 3.81 14.16 11.96
CA GLU A 173 2.44 14.67 11.86
C GLU A 173 2.26 15.49 10.59
N SER A 174 1.19 15.25 9.83
CA SER A 174 0.86 16.07 8.65
C SER A 174 0.37 17.45 9.06
N SER A 175 0.65 18.45 8.23
CA SER A 175 0.16 19.82 8.45
C SER A 175 -1.35 19.98 8.17
N GLY A 176 -1.95 19.05 7.42
CA GLY A 176 -3.34 19.10 6.97
C GLY A 176 -3.95 17.71 6.77
N ALA A 177 -5.01 17.67 5.96
CA ALA A 177 -5.79 16.46 5.69
C ALA A 177 -5.20 15.60 4.56
N ASP A 178 -4.21 16.09 3.79
CA ASP A 178 -3.60 15.32 2.71
C ASP A 178 -2.59 14.30 3.27
N PRO A 179 -2.74 12.99 2.96
CA PRO A 179 -1.77 11.98 3.34
C PRO A 179 -0.36 12.20 2.75
N LEU A 180 -0.24 12.92 1.65
CA LEU A 180 1.06 13.29 1.07
C LEU A 180 1.79 14.40 1.86
N GLY A 181 1.19 14.95 2.90
CA GLY A 181 1.81 15.94 3.80
C GLY A 181 1.58 17.39 3.39
N PRO A 182 2.49 18.30 3.70
CA PRO A 182 3.80 18.09 4.30
C PRO A 182 3.76 17.59 5.75
N TYR A 183 4.85 16.96 6.19
CA TYR A 183 4.98 16.39 7.53
C TYR A 183 5.98 17.14 8.40
N THR A 184 5.68 17.20 9.71
CA THR A 184 6.55 17.75 10.75
C THR A 184 6.99 16.63 11.70
N TYR A 185 8.27 16.59 12.03
CA TYR A 185 8.82 15.64 12.99
C TYR A 185 8.36 15.98 14.41
N LYS A 186 7.79 14.98 15.13
CA LYS A 186 7.28 15.12 16.49
C LYS A 186 8.22 14.58 17.57
N GLY A 187 9.19 13.77 17.18
CA GLY A 187 10.17 13.16 18.10
C GLY A 187 10.18 11.64 18.06
N MET A 188 10.99 11.06 18.94
CA MET A 188 10.92 9.64 19.27
C MET A 188 9.69 9.38 20.13
N ILE A 189 8.98 8.27 19.92
CA ILE A 189 7.74 7.95 20.64
C ILE A 189 7.93 7.88 22.16
N PHE A 190 9.10 7.41 22.62
CA PHE A 190 9.44 7.33 24.04
C PHE A 190 10.16 8.56 24.59
N GLY A 191 10.36 9.61 23.77
CA GLY A 191 11.00 10.85 24.17
C GLY A 191 12.40 10.62 24.76
N SER A 192 12.65 11.16 25.96
CA SER A 192 13.93 10.99 26.66
C SER A 192 14.16 9.60 27.26
N ASN A 193 13.14 8.75 27.30
CA ASN A 193 13.22 7.38 27.82
C ASN A 193 13.79 6.40 26.78
N ASP A 194 14.78 6.72 26.10
CA ASP A 194 15.57 6.11 25.05
C ASP A 194 15.51 4.55 24.97
N TRP A 195 14.28 4.00 24.74
CA TRP A 195 14.07 2.57 24.59
C TRP A 195 14.28 2.12 23.15
N TRP A 196 15.02 1.02 22.98
CA TRP A 196 15.08 0.31 21.70
C TRP A 196 13.69 -0.15 21.26
N GLY A 197 13.37 0.05 20.01
CA GLY A 197 12.11 -0.37 19.43
C GLY A 197 12.06 -0.17 17.93
N ILE A 198 11.32 -1.06 17.27
CA ILE A 198 11.01 -1.03 15.84
C ILE A 198 9.53 -1.31 15.62
N ASP A 199 9.03 -1.06 14.41
CA ASP A 199 7.72 -1.47 13.91
C ASP A 199 6.57 -0.96 14.79
N GLY A 200 6.51 0.35 14.92
CA GLY A 200 5.49 1.00 15.75
C GLY A 200 4.17 1.17 15.02
N SER A 201 3.09 0.69 15.63
CA SER A 201 1.71 0.78 15.15
C SER A 201 0.77 1.35 16.21
N VAL A 202 -0.41 1.82 15.80
CA VAL A 202 -1.40 2.39 16.70
C VAL A 202 -2.75 1.68 16.57
N VAL A 203 -3.37 1.40 17.72
CA VAL A 203 -4.73 0.86 17.79
C VAL A 203 -5.60 1.69 18.70
N THR A 204 -6.87 1.87 18.34
CA THR A 204 -7.89 2.45 19.21
C THR A 204 -8.73 1.32 19.81
N ILE A 205 -8.75 1.20 21.14
CA ILE A 205 -9.59 0.25 21.87
C ILE A 205 -10.43 1.07 22.86
N ASP A 206 -11.74 0.89 22.83
CA ASP A 206 -12.70 1.61 23.68
C ASP A 206 -12.50 3.14 23.68
N GLY A 207 -12.21 3.71 22.49
CA GLY A 207 -12.02 5.14 22.29
C GLY A 207 -10.68 5.69 22.81
N ARG A 208 -9.76 4.84 23.25
CA ARG A 208 -8.42 5.21 23.72
C ARG A 208 -7.35 4.73 22.74
N LEU A 209 -6.32 5.55 22.54
CA LEU A 209 -5.18 5.21 21.70
C LEU A 209 -4.16 4.39 22.49
N TYR A 210 -3.67 3.34 21.85
CA TYR A 210 -2.57 2.52 22.33
C TYR A 210 -1.53 2.38 21.23
N PHE A 211 -0.26 2.35 21.63
CA PHE A 211 0.87 2.13 20.74
C PHE A 211 1.43 0.72 20.96
N THR A 212 1.60 -0.04 19.88
CA THR A 212 2.20 -1.36 19.87
C THR A 212 3.50 -1.34 19.07
N TRP A 213 4.49 -2.10 19.48
CA TRP A 213 5.78 -2.17 18.79
C TRP A 213 6.54 -3.45 19.12
N SER A 214 7.58 -3.76 18.36
CA SER A 214 8.59 -4.72 18.72
C SER A 214 9.66 -4.06 19.59
N GLY A 215 9.88 -4.58 20.78
CA GLY A 215 10.78 -4.00 21.77
C GLY A 215 11.48 -5.05 22.60
N VAL A 216 12.38 -4.62 23.47
CA VAL A 216 13.13 -5.45 24.41
C VAL A 216 12.94 -4.95 25.85
N PRO A 217 13.19 -5.80 26.86
CA PRO A 217 12.95 -5.43 28.27
C PRO A 217 13.96 -4.42 28.83
N THR A 218 15.04 -4.15 28.12
CA THR A 218 16.12 -3.21 28.48
C THR A 218 16.15 -2.01 27.50
N PRO A 219 16.78 -0.88 27.85
CA PRO A 219 16.88 0.26 26.93
C PRO A 219 17.63 -0.07 25.62
N LEU A 220 18.55 -1.01 25.66
CA LEU A 220 19.35 -1.44 24.50
C LEU A 220 19.02 -2.88 24.13
N TRP A 221 19.05 -3.18 22.85
CA TRP A 221 18.97 -4.56 22.38
C TRP A 221 20.30 -5.28 22.73
N ALA A 222 20.26 -6.03 23.81
CA ALA A 222 21.33 -6.91 24.23
C ALA A 222 20.70 -8.15 24.84
N ASP A 223 21.08 -9.33 24.36
CA ASP A 223 20.75 -10.66 24.91
C ASP A 223 19.26 -10.96 25.15
N SER A 224 18.34 -10.22 24.53
CA SER A 224 16.91 -10.39 24.69
C SER A 224 16.22 -10.51 23.35
N ASP A 225 15.27 -11.42 23.25
CA ASP A 225 14.48 -11.63 22.05
C ASP A 225 13.43 -10.52 21.91
N PRO A 226 13.36 -9.82 20.75
CA PRO A 226 12.33 -8.83 20.50
C PRO A 226 10.92 -9.42 20.68
N SER A 227 10.09 -8.66 21.36
CA SER A 227 8.78 -9.07 21.86
C SER A 227 7.75 -7.99 21.57
N ILE A 228 6.45 -8.32 21.49
CA ILE A 228 5.41 -7.31 21.30
C ILE A 228 5.07 -6.66 22.64
N TYR A 229 5.12 -5.35 22.64
CA TYR A 229 4.73 -4.49 23.75
C TYR A 229 3.53 -3.61 23.37
N ILE A 230 2.82 -3.15 24.38
CA ILE A 230 1.74 -2.17 24.28
C ILE A 230 1.88 -1.11 25.36
N VAL A 231 1.52 0.14 25.05
CA VAL A 231 1.46 1.26 25.98
C VAL A 231 0.31 2.19 25.60
N ALA A 232 -0.29 2.88 26.58
CA ALA A 232 -1.30 3.88 26.28
C ALA A 232 -0.67 5.17 25.72
N LEU A 233 -1.42 5.86 24.86
CA LEU A 233 -1.07 7.16 24.32
C LEU A 233 -1.98 8.26 24.90
N ALA A 234 -1.38 9.37 25.34
CA ALA A 234 -2.11 10.59 25.69
C ALA A 234 -2.53 11.38 24.43
N ASN A 235 -1.74 11.30 23.38
CA ASN A 235 -1.96 11.81 22.02
C ASN A 235 -1.07 11.03 21.05
N PRO A 236 -1.18 11.19 19.72
CA PRO A 236 -0.46 10.35 18.75
C PRO A 236 1.07 10.29 18.86
N TRP A 237 1.70 11.15 19.63
CA TRP A 237 3.18 11.14 19.80
C TRP A 237 3.64 11.16 21.27
N THR A 238 2.74 10.93 22.23
CA THR A 238 3.08 10.97 23.65
C THR A 238 2.58 9.74 24.39
N VAL A 239 3.48 8.87 24.79
CA VAL A 239 3.17 7.70 25.61
C VAL A 239 2.80 8.10 27.04
N THR A 240 1.95 7.29 27.69
CA THR A 240 1.57 7.44 29.09
C THR A 240 1.40 6.07 29.74
N GLY A 241 1.78 5.97 31.01
CA GLY A 241 1.67 4.71 31.75
C GLY A 241 2.78 3.69 31.46
N PRO A 242 2.63 2.48 31.98
CA PRO A 242 3.64 1.43 31.87
C PRO A 242 3.65 0.77 30.51
N ARG A 243 4.83 0.33 30.09
CA ARG A 243 5.02 -0.56 28.94
C ARG A 243 4.69 -1.98 29.35
N THR A 244 3.79 -2.64 28.65
CA THR A 244 3.41 -4.03 28.94
C THR A 244 3.82 -4.93 27.80
N ARG A 245 4.60 -5.98 28.09
CA ARG A 245 4.89 -7.03 27.13
C ARG A 245 3.70 -7.97 27.02
N ILE A 246 3.09 -8.06 25.83
CA ILE A 246 1.89 -8.87 25.55
C ILE A 246 2.20 -10.15 24.74
N SER A 247 3.38 -10.24 24.13
CA SER A 247 3.87 -11.47 23.48
C SER A 247 5.38 -11.54 23.55
N ALA A 248 5.92 -12.75 23.76
CA ALA A 248 7.33 -13.07 23.58
C ALA A 248 7.45 -14.30 22.65
N PRO A 249 8.54 -14.46 21.88
CA PRO A 249 8.72 -15.60 20.97
C PRO A 249 9.01 -16.89 21.74
N THR A 250 7.96 -17.55 22.20
CA THR A 250 8.03 -18.75 23.07
C THR A 250 7.59 -20.03 22.38
N LEU A 251 6.90 -19.93 21.25
CA LEU A 251 6.44 -21.10 20.50
C LEU A 251 7.50 -21.55 19.50
N SER A 252 7.59 -22.85 19.24
CA SER A 252 8.62 -23.43 18.37
C SER A 252 8.65 -22.84 16.96
N TRP A 253 7.50 -22.36 16.47
CA TRP A 253 7.39 -21.71 15.16
C TRP A 253 7.78 -20.22 15.18
N GLU A 254 7.97 -19.61 16.36
CA GLU A 254 8.39 -18.21 16.50
C GLU A 254 9.91 -18.05 16.60
N VAL A 255 10.64 -19.17 16.69
CA VAL A 255 12.10 -19.19 16.98
C VAL A 255 12.92 -19.80 15.84
N GLN A 256 12.36 -19.88 14.63
CA GLN A 256 13.06 -20.40 13.47
C GLN A 256 14.06 -19.36 12.95
N GLY A 257 15.35 -19.67 13.06
CA GLY A 257 16.45 -18.73 12.83
C GLY A 257 16.72 -17.89 14.09
N THR A 258 16.18 -16.69 14.18
CA THR A 258 16.28 -15.80 15.36
C THR A 258 14.92 -15.74 16.04
N PRO A 259 14.84 -15.97 17.37
CA PRO A 259 13.61 -15.73 18.13
C PRO A 259 13.18 -14.27 18.00
N MET A 260 11.95 -14.03 17.49
CA MET A 260 11.45 -12.69 17.24
C MET A 260 9.93 -12.64 17.19
N ASN A 261 9.35 -11.61 17.79
CA ASN A 261 8.01 -11.12 17.48
C ASN A 261 8.12 -9.63 17.07
N GLU A 262 7.71 -9.27 15.87
CA GLU A 262 7.81 -7.91 15.32
C GLU A 262 6.61 -7.55 14.43
N GLY A 263 6.53 -6.33 13.92
CA GLY A 263 5.48 -5.87 13.01
C GLY A 263 4.05 -6.06 13.55
N PRO A 264 3.71 -5.60 14.77
CA PRO A 264 2.39 -5.79 15.35
C PRO A 264 1.38 -4.81 14.77
N VAL A 265 0.43 -5.26 13.99
CA VAL A 265 -0.66 -4.43 13.45
C VAL A 265 -2.01 -4.95 13.89
N ALA A 266 -2.88 -4.05 14.31
CA ALA A 266 -4.22 -4.40 14.77
C ALA A 266 -5.20 -4.55 13.60
N ILE A 267 -6.13 -5.52 13.74
CA ILE A 267 -7.35 -5.61 12.93
C ILE A 267 -8.55 -5.78 13.84
N GLN A 268 -9.64 -5.09 13.52
CA GLN A 268 -10.87 -5.08 14.32
C GLN A 268 -12.07 -5.51 13.51
N HIS A 269 -12.90 -6.36 14.10
CA HIS A 269 -14.14 -6.85 13.48
C HIS A 269 -15.16 -7.20 14.55
N ASP A 270 -16.41 -6.80 14.35
CA ASP A 270 -17.55 -7.07 15.25
C ASP A 270 -17.25 -6.82 16.74
N GLY A 271 -16.59 -5.67 17.02
CA GLY A 271 -16.22 -5.27 18.39
C GLY A 271 -15.05 -6.04 18.98
N ARG A 272 -14.42 -6.93 18.23
CA ARG A 272 -13.22 -7.68 18.62
C ARG A 272 -11.96 -7.01 18.12
N THR A 273 -10.88 -7.12 18.88
CA THR A 273 -9.55 -6.62 18.50
C THR A 273 -8.55 -7.76 18.46
N PHE A 274 -7.80 -7.81 17.38
CA PHE A 274 -6.70 -8.75 17.17
C PHE A 274 -5.44 -7.95 16.85
N ILE A 275 -4.27 -8.41 17.33
CA ILE A 275 -2.97 -7.96 16.84
C ILE A 275 -2.36 -9.12 16.06
N VAL A 276 -2.09 -8.86 14.79
CA VAL A 276 -1.34 -9.79 13.92
C VAL A 276 0.09 -9.32 13.89
N TYR A 277 1.02 -10.22 14.13
CA TYR A 277 2.44 -9.92 14.27
C TYR A 277 3.30 -10.91 13.52
N SER A 278 4.49 -10.53 13.15
CA SER A 278 5.46 -11.37 12.48
C SER A 278 6.34 -12.11 13.48
N ALA A 279 6.73 -13.31 13.13
CA ALA A 279 7.56 -14.16 13.97
C ALA A 279 8.61 -14.94 13.18
N SER A 280 9.69 -15.32 13.86
CA SER A 280 10.90 -15.94 13.31
C SER A 280 11.81 -14.95 12.58
N ALA A 281 12.94 -15.43 12.07
CA ALA A 281 13.89 -14.58 11.36
C ALA A 281 13.42 -14.26 9.93
N CYS A 282 13.34 -12.98 9.56
CA CYS A 282 13.04 -12.55 8.19
C CYS A 282 14.12 -12.97 7.17
N GLN A 283 15.31 -13.36 7.63
CA GLN A 283 16.39 -13.88 6.79
C GLN A 283 16.06 -15.25 6.17
N GLY A 284 15.14 -15.99 6.79
CA GLY A 284 14.74 -17.31 6.35
C GLY A 284 13.40 -17.33 5.61
N PRO A 285 13.09 -18.45 4.94
CA PRO A 285 11.80 -18.61 4.26
C PRO A 285 10.62 -18.84 5.24
N ASP A 286 10.92 -19.01 6.51
CA ASP A 286 9.97 -19.39 7.56
C ASP A 286 9.44 -18.22 8.40
N TYR A 287 9.71 -16.98 7.98
CA TYR A 287 9.02 -15.78 8.49
C TYR A 287 7.52 -15.91 8.26
N LYS A 288 6.69 -15.61 9.26
CA LYS A 288 5.26 -15.91 9.24
C LYS A 288 4.48 -15.06 10.23
N LEU A 289 3.14 -15.11 10.17
CA LEU A 289 2.27 -14.30 11.03
C LEU A 289 1.64 -15.13 12.15
N GLY A 290 1.65 -14.58 13.36
CA GLY A 290 0.91 -14.99 14.53
C GLY A 290 -0.23 -14.03 14.86
N GLN A 291 -1.04 -14.41 15.87
CA GLN A 291 -2.20 -13.64 16.31
C GLN A 291 -2.26 -13.58 17.83
N LEU A 292 -2.52 -12.38 18.34
CA LEU A 292 -3.01 -12.14 19.70
C LEU A 292 -4.48 -11.73 19.62
N THR A 293 -5.31 -12.27 20.50
CA THR A 293 -6.71 -11.89 20.65
C THR A 293 -6.90 -11.13 21.95
N TYR A 294 -7.42 -9.91 21.88
CA TYR A 294 -7.86 -9.19 23.06
C TYR A 294 -9.16 -9.82 23.59
N THR A 295 -9.15 -10.22 24.86
CA THR A 295 -10.26 -10.93 25.50
C THR A 295 -11.09 -10.02 26.42
N GLY A 296 -10.81 -8.72 26.42
CA GLY A 296 -11.45 -7.75 27.31
C GLY A 296 -10.63 -7.49 28.57
N GLY A 297 -11.11 -6.54 29.37
CA GLY A 297 -10.45 -6.10 30.62
C GLY A 297 -9.41 -5.01 30.41
N ASP A 298 -8.38 -4.97 31.23
CA ASP A 298 -7.32 -3.97 31.11
C ASP A 298 -6.42 -4.27 29.90
N VAL A 299 -6.43 -3.38 28.91
CA VAL A 299 -5.62 -3.48 27.69
C VAL A 299 -4.12 -3.57 28.01
N LEU A 300 -3.67 -2.94 29.10
CA LEU A 300 -2.28 -2.96 29.57
C LEU A 300 -1.97 -4.16 30.46
N SER A 301 -2.86 -5.16 30.56
CA SER A 301 -2.57 -6.45 31.21
C SER A 301 -2.21 -7.50 30.18
N ALA A 302 -1.07 -8.17 30.35
CA ALA A 302 -0.67 -9.28 29.47
C ALA A 302 -1.71 -10.43 29.45
N SER A 303 -2.44 -10.64 30.53
CA SER A 303 -3.49 -11.68 30.63
C SER A 303 -4.74 -11.37 29.81
N SER A 304 -4.92 -10.12 29.35
CA SER A 304 -5.99 -9.73 28.44
C SER A 304 -5.72 -10.11 26.97
N TRP A 305 -4.52 -10.63 26.68
CA TRP A 305 -4.09 -11.00 25.33
C TRP A 305 -3.79 -12.48 25.24
N VAL A 306 -4.56 -13.19 24.43
CA VAL A 306 -4.38 -14.64 24.22
C VAL A 306 -3.68 -14.87 22.88
N LYS A 307 -2.50 -15.52 22.96
CA LYS A 307 -1.71 -15.92 21.79
C LYS A 307 -2.27 -17.19 21.18
N LYS A 308 -2.48 -17.21 19.87
CA LYS A 308 -2.80 -18.43 19.13
C LYS A 308 -1.58 -19.35 19.07
N SER A 309 -1.77 -20.63 19.31
CA SER A 309 -0.68 -21.61 19.39
C SER A 309 -0.05 -21.98 18.06
N THR A 310 -0.73 -21.64 16.95
CA THR A 310 -0.28 -21.92 15.58
C THR A 310 -0.20 -20.64 14.76
N PRO A 311 0.70 -20.54 13.76
CA PRO A 311 0.70 -19.41 12.84
C PRO A 311 -0.61 -19.35 12.07
N ILE A 312 -1.02 -18.12 11.68
CA ILE A 312 -2.23 -17.87 10.90
C ILE A 312 -1.93 -17.60 9.42
N PHE A 313 -0.67 -17.36 9.07
CA PHE A 313 -0.23 -17.12 7.71
C PHE A 313 1.26 -17.47 7.58
N GLN A 314 1.63 -18.32 6.63
CA GLN A 314 2.99 -18.85 6.50
C GLN A 314 3.30 -19.16 5.04
N ARG A 315 4.55 -19.53 4.74
CA ARG A 315 5.00 -19.90 3.39
C ARG A 315 4.04 -20.85 2.68
N ASN A 316 3.93 -20.67 1.37
CA ASN A 316 3.20 -21.57 0.49
C ASN A 316 4.12 -21.97 -0.67
N ASP A 317 4.80 -23.09 -0.52
CA ASP A 317 5.80 -23.55 -1.47
C ASP A 317 5.20 -23.88 -2.85
N ALA A 318 3.98 -24.42 -2.87
CA ALA A 318 3.26 -24.70 -4.11
C ALA A 318 2.91 -23.41 -4.91
N ALA A 319 2.76 -22.28 -4.21
CA ALA A 319 2.52 -20.97 -4.81
C ALA A 319 3.82 -20.17 -5.06
N GLY A 320 4.99 -20.70 -4.68
CA GLY A 320 6.26 -19.98 -4.75
C GLY A 320 6.31 -18.76 -3.84
N VAL A 321 5.75 -18.86 -2.62
CA VAL A 321 5.70 -17.75 -1.65
C VAL A 321 6.43 -18.15 -0.38
N TYR A 322 7.46 -17.38 -0.03
CA TYR A 322 8.36 -17.65 1.08
C TYR A 322 8.47 -16.43 2.00
N GLY A 323 8.56 -16.66 3.30
CA GLY A 323 8.70 -15.63 4.31
C GLY A 323 7.60 -14.56 4.25
N PRO A 324 6.30 -14.91 4.15
CA PRO A 324 5.23 -13.92 4.14
C PRO A 324 5.07 -13.32 5.54
N GLY A 325 5.14 -12.00 5.65
CA GLY A 325 4.99 -11.31 6.93
C GLY A 325 5.07 -9.81 6.80
N HIS A 326 5.22 -9.15 7.96
CA HIS A 326 5.21 -7.71 8.14
C HIS A 326 3.99 -7.11 7.42
N ASN A 327 2.83 -7.39 8.01
CA ASN A 327 1.54 -7.07 7.44
C ASN A 327 1.04 -5.68 7.83
N GLY A 328 0.23 -5.06 6.96
CA GLY A 328 -0.73 -4.00 7.25
C GLY A 328 -2.14 -4.47 6.89
N PHE A 329 -3.15 -3.71 7.30
CA PHE A 329 -4.54 -3.97 6.92
C PHE A 329 -5.19 -2.71 6.40
N PHE A 330 -6.05 -2.85 5.39
CA PHE A 330 -6.85 -1.74 4.86
C PHE A 330 -8.25 -2.18 4.49
N LYS A 331 -9.16 -1.23 4.41
CA LYS A 331 -10.54 -1.46 3.94
C LYS A 331 -10.64 -1.28 2.43
N SER A 332 -11.54 -2.04 1.79
CA SER A 332 -11.95 -1.76 0.42
C SER A 332 -12.55 -0.35 0.29
N PRO A 333 -12.58 0.23 -0.93
CA PRO A 333 -13.17 1.56 -1.18
C PRO A 333 -14.58 1.78 -0.65
N ASP A 334 -15.42 0.76 -0.64
CA ASP A 334 -16.78 0.81 -0.09
C ASP A 334 -16.84 0.43 1.41
N GLY A 335 -15.70 0.11 2.04
CA GLY A 335 -15.59 -0.24 3.44
C GLY A 335 -16.10 -1.63 3.82
N THR A 336 -16.56 -2.43 2.85
CA THR A 336 -17.22 -3.73 3.11
C THR A 336 -16.26 -4.90 3.26
N GLU A 337 -15.05 -4.77 2.76
CA GLU A 337 -14.03 -5.82 2.79
C GLU A 337 -12.81 -5.40 3.60
N ASP A 338 -12.21 -6.37 4.30
CA ASP A 338 -10.89 -6.25 4.90
C ASP A 338 -9.84 -6.89 3.99
N TRP A 339 -8.70 -6.24 3.86
CA TRP A 339 -7.58 -6.67 3.04
C TRP A 339 -6.30 -6.66 3.86
N ILE A 340 -5.45 -7.66 3.65
CA ILE A 340 -4.08 -7.67 4.17
C ILE A 340 -3.12 -7.20 3.08
N VAL A 341 -2.19 -6.32 3.44
CA VAL A 341 -0.94 -6.11 2.71
C VAL A 341 0.19 -6.76 3.49
N TYR A 342 1.14 -7.40 2.80
CA TYR A 342 2.29 -8.07 3.40
C TYR A 342 3.43 -8.13 2.40
N HIS A 343 4.66 -8.31 2.87
CA HIS A 343 5.73 -8.67 1.95
C HIS A 343 5.94 -10.18 1.90
N ALA A 344 6.50 -10.64 0.78
CA ALA A 344 7.01 -12.00 0.65
C ALA A 344 8.12 -12.09 -0.38
N ASN A 345 8.90 -13.17 -0.29
CA ASN A 345 9.91 -13.56 -1.27
C ASN A 345 9.32 -14.52 -2.31
N SER A 346 9.91 -14.57 -3.49
CA SER A 346 9.57 -15.53 -4.56
C SER A 346 10.53 -16.72 -4.61
N SER A 347 11.54 -16.74 -3.72
CA SER A 347 12.49 -17.84 -3.54
C SER A 347 12.81 -18.02 -2.06
N ALA A 348 13.02 -19.25 -1.63
CA ALA A 348 13.38 -19.60 -0.25
C ALA A 348 14.74 -19.02 0.19
N THR A 349 15.58 -18.56 -0.73
CA THR A 349 16.94 -18.09 -0.46
C THR A 349 17.08 -16.57 -0.51
N GLN A 350 16.00 -15.81 -0.75
CA GLN A 350 16.09 -14.34 -0.90
C GLN A 350 16.32 -13.58 0.42
N GLY A 351 15.85 -14.07 1.54
CA GLY A 351 16.07 -13.44 2.86
C GLY A 351 15.45 -12.05 3.05
N CYS A 352 15.98 -11.28 4.00
CA CYS A 352 15.44 -10.02 4.52
C CYS A 352 15.86 -8.76 3.71
N GLY A 353 16.28 -8.94 2.48
CA GLY A 353 16.78 -7.85 1.63
C GLY A 353 15.70 -7.01 0.95
N GLY A 354 16.16 -6.07 0.10
CA GLY A 354 15.30 -5.17 -0.68
C GLY A 354 14.51 -5.84 -1.81
N THR A 355 14.65 -7.16 -2.00
CA THR A 355 13.90 -7.94 -3.00
C THR A 355 12.55 -8.48 -2.50
N ARG A 356 12.20 -8.23 -1.24
CA ARG A 356 10.86 -8.55 -0.71
C ARG A 356 9.82 -7.77 -1.48
N THR A 357 8.74 -8.43 -1.90
CA THR A 357 7.71 -7.85 -2.76
C THR A 357 6.41 -7.62 -1.99
N PRO A 358 5.78 -6.42 -2.09
CA PRO A 358 4.48 -6.16 -1.47
C PRO A 358 3.38 -6.90 -2.21
N ARG A 359 2.50 -7.55 -1.45
CA ARG A 359 1.38 -8.36 -1.95
C ARG A 359 0.14 -8.07 -1.13
N ILE A 360 -1.03 -8.23 -1.74
CA ILE A 360 -2.31 -8.08 -1.06
C ILE A 360 -3.22 -9.28 -1.34
N GLN A 361 -4.08 -9.58 -0.40
CA GLN A 361 -5.22 -10.49 -0.59
C GLN A 361 -6.34 -10.17 0.38
N LYS A 362 -7.57 -10.62 0.06
CA LYS A 362 -8.74 -10.39 0.88
C LYS A 362 -8.65 -11.19 2.19
N VAL A 363 -9.04 -10.55 3.29
CA VAL A 363 -9.26 -11.19 4.59
C VAL A 363 -10.71 -11.65 4.65
N THR A 364 -10.93 -12.86 5.17
CA THR A 364 -12.24 -13.36 5.55
C THR A 364 -12.28 -13.59 7.05
N TRP A 365 -13.42 -13.94 7.60
CA TRP A 365 -13.58 -14.10 9.03
C TRP A 365 -14.02 -15.54 9.35
N ASN A 366 -13.38 -16.15 10.34
CA ASN A 366 -13.74 -17.47 10.83
C ASN A 366 -15.06 -17.40 11.63
N PRO A 367 -15.76 -18.53 11.85
CA PRO A 367 -16.99 -18.55 12.64
C PRO A 367 -16.81 -18.05 14.08
N ASP A 368 -15.60 -18.12 14.63
CA ASP A 368 -15.25 -17.56 15.95
C ASP A 368 -14.94 -16.06 15.92
N GLY A 369 -15.09 -15.40 14.76
CA GLY A 369 -14.81 -14.00 14.54
C GLY A 369 -13.33 -13.65 14.42
N SER A 370 -12.41 -14.61 14.41
CA SER A 370 -10.98 -14.37 14.18
C SER A 370 -10.67 -14.16 12.68
N PRO A 371 -9.62 -13.39 12.32
CA PRO A 371 -9.25 -13.19 10.94
C PRO A 371 -8.77 -14.49 10.28
N ASN A 372 -9.25 -14.73 9.07
CA ASN A 372 -8.79 -15.79 8.19
C ASN A 372 -8.06 -15.17 7.00
N LEU A 373 -6.75 -15.26 7.00
CA LEU A 373 -5.90 -14.70 5.96
C LEU A 373 -5.75 -15.64 4.75
N GLY A 374 -6.24 -16.90 4.86
CA GLY A 374 -6.04 -17.93 3.85
C GLY A 374 -4.58 -18.38 3.72
N ALA A 375 -4.21 -18.89 2.56
CA ALA A 375 -2.82 -19.16 2.20
C ALA A 375 -2.30 -18.05 1.25
N PRO A 376 -0.99 -17.71 1.31
CA PRO A 376 -0.41 -16.76 0.36
C PRO A 376 -0.63 -17.20 -1.09
N LEU A 377 -1.13 -16.27 -1.92
CA LEU A 377 -1.48 -16.53 -3.31
C LEU A 377 -0.26 -16.46 -4.24
N ALA A 378 -0.22 -17.33 -5.25
CA ALA A 378 0.79 -17.27 -6.30
C ALA A 378 0.72 -15.94 -7.07
N THR A 379 1.86 -15.49 -7.59
CA THR A 379 1.93 -14.25 -8.39
C THR A 379 1.19 -14.34 -9.74
N SER A 380 0.86 -15.55 -10.19
CA SER A 380 0.03 -15.80 -11.37
C SER A 380 -1.47 -15.79 -11.10
N THR A 381 -1.89 -15.73 -9.81
CA THR A 381 -3.31 -15.76 -9.45
C THR A 381 -3.98 -14.44 -9.81
N ALA A 382 -5.04 -14.49 -10.60
CA ALA A 382 -5.93 -13.35 -10.82
C ALA A 382 -6.78 -13.13 -9.55
N ILE A 383 -6.68 -11.95 -8.96
CA ILE A 383 -7.36 -11.55 -7.74
C ILE A 383 -8.37 -10.48 -8.12
N THR A 384 -9.63 -10.64 -7.74
CA THR A 384 -10.65 -9.59 -7.91
C THR A 384 -10.21 -8.35 -7.14
N VAL A 385 -10.33 -7.17 -7.75
CA VAL A 385 -10.02 -5.90 -7.09
C VAL A 385 -10.90 -5.69 -5.85
N PRO A 386 -10.44 -4.88 -4.86
CA PRO A 386 -11.24 -4.54 -3.69
C PRO A 386 -12.61 -3.96 -4.07
N SER A 387 -13.64 -4.35 -3.30
CA SER A 387 -15.02 -3.91 -3.54
C SER A 387 -15.15 -2.39 -3.55
N GLY A 388 -15.94 -1.84 -4.47
CA GLY A 388 -16.10 -0.39 -4.63
C GLY A 388 -14.93 0.32 -5.34
N GLU A 389 -13.93 -0.42 -5.84
CA GLU A 389 -12.85 0.19 -6.62
C GLU A 389 -13.41 0.86 -7.88
N PRO A 390 -13.11 2.15 -8.12
CA PRO A 390 -13.67 2.87 -9.25
C PRO A 390 -13.09 2.39 -10.58
N VAL A 391 -13.90 2.42 -11.63
CA VAL A 391 -13.38 2.34 -13.00
C VAL A 391 -12.73 3.68 -13.33
N VAL A 392 -11.44 3.67 -13.68
CA VAL A 392 -10.67 4.87 -13.97
C VAL A 392 -10.01 4.76 -15.33
N ASP A 393 -10.35 5.69 -16.21
CA ASP A 393 -9.71 5.84 -17.49
C ASP A 393 -8.54 6.82 -17.40
N TYR A 394 -7.38 6.39 -17.84
CA TYR A 394 -6.25 7.26 -18.10
C TYR A 394 -6.18 7.60 -19.58
N HIS A 395 -5.77 8.82 -19.87
CA HIS A 395 -5.72 9.34 -21.22
C HIS A 395 -4.33 9.86 -21.57
N ARG A 396 -3.90 9.63 -22.78
CA ARG A 396 -2.87 10.45 -23.41
C ARG A 396 -3.52 11.73 -23.95
N VAL A 397 -2.90 12.87 -23.72
CA VAL A 397 -3.33 14.18 -24.20
C VAL A 397 -2.35 14.65 -25.26
N THR A 398 -2.77 14.66 -26.51
CA THR A 398 -1.90 14.85 -27.68
C THR A 398 -2.08 16.24 -28.27
N ASN A 399 -0.99 16.98 -28.46
CA ASN A 399 -1.00 18.26 -29.16
C ASN A 399 -1.22 18.03 -30.68
N VAL A 400 -2.18 18.75 -31.28
CA VAL A 400 -2.57 18.55 -32.68
C VAL A 400 -1.48 18.99 -33.67
N ALA A 401 -0.68 20.00 -33.31
CA ALA A 401 0.38 20.49 -34.20
C ALA A 401 1.60 19.58 -34.25
N THR A 402 1.93 18.92 -33.11
CA THR A 402 3.19 18.17 -32.98
C THR A 402 3.00 16.67 -32.95
N GLY A 403 1.78 16.17 -32.67
CA GLY A 403 1.51 14.76 -32.45
C GLY A 403 2.12 14.20 -31.15
N LYS A 404 2.72 15.07 -30.33
CA LYS A 404 3.34 14.68 -29.05
C LYS A 404 2.37 14.82 -27.90
N VAL A 405 2.64 14.09 -26.80
CA VAL A 405 1.73 14.05 -25.64
C VAL A 405 2.27 14.87 -24.47
N ILE A 406 1.36 15.30 -23.60
CA ILE A 406 1.72 15.94 -22.32
C ILE A 406 2.53 14.94 -21.47
N ASP A 407 3.71 15.38 -21.00
CA ASP A 407 4.72 14.54 -20.34
C ASP A 407 5.32 15.27 -19.12
N VAL A 408 5.48 14.55 -18.01
CA VAL A 408 6.13 15.08 -16.78
C VAL A 408 7.67 15.03 -16.89
N GLN A 409 8.22 14.81 -18.07
CA GLN A 409 9.68 14.67 -18.29
C GLN A 409 10.34 13.67 -17.34
N ALA A 410 9.97 12.49 -17.52
CA ALA A 410 10.09 11.22 -16.84
C ALA A 410 11.35 10.79 -16.09
N PRO A 411 11.17 9.92 -15.15
CA PRO A 411 10.06 9.71 -14.22
C PRO A 411 10.15 10.66 -13.00
N ASN A 412 9.76 11.91 -13.16
CA ASN A 412 9.88 12.95 -12.13
C ASN A 412 8.60 13.03 -11.28
N THR A 413 8.74 12.91 -9.95
CA THR A 413 7.62 13.05 -8.99
C THR A 413 7.76 14.27 -8.09
N ALA A 414 8.79 15.10 -8.28
CA ALA A 414 9.04 16.27 -7.46
C ALA A 414 7.97 17.35 -7.65
N ASP A 415 7.73 18.14 -6.62
CA ASP A 415 6.95 19.36 -6.72
C ASP A 415 7.64 20.34 -7.67
N ARG A 416 6.82 21.13 -8.40
CA ARG A 416 7.30 22.05 -9.43
C ARG A 416 8.02 21.41 -10.62
N ALA A 417 7.99 20.06 -10.76
CA ALA A 417 8.52 19.45 -11.97
C ALA A 417 7.80 20.01 -13.20
N ARG A 418 8.59 20.45 -14.19
CA ARG A 418 8.07 21.10 -15.40
C ARG A 418 7.35 20.07 -16.27
N ILE A 419 6.24 20.48 -16.84
CA ILE A 419 5.50 19.70 -17.82
C ILE A 419 5.93 20.12 -19.22
N GLY A 420 6.17 19.14 -20.06
CA GLY A 420 6.51 19.33 -21.46
C GLY A 420 5.67 18.46 -22.38
N GLN A 421 6.09 18.40 -23.64
CA GLN A 421 5.62 17.42 -24.59
C GLN A 421 6.71 16.38 -24.87
N TYR A 422 6.30 15.15 -25.20
CA TYR A 422 7.22 14.08 -25.60
C TYR A 422 6.54 13.10 -26.58
N THR A 423 7.34 12.39 -27.36
CA THR A 423 6.86 11.27 -28.17
C THR A 423 6.22 10.21 -27.27
N TRP A 424 5.02 9.75 -27.63
CA TRP A 424 4.29 8.74 -26.85
C TRP A 424 5.10 7.45 -26.67
N ASN A 425 5.26 7.00 -25.43
CA ASN A 425 5.99 5.78 -25.08
C ASN A 425 5.21 4.84 -24.11
N GLY A 426 3.96 5.17 -23.80
CA GLY A 426 3.05 4.36 -22.98
C GLY A 426 3.35 4.37 -21.46
N ARG A 427 4.24 5.27 -21.00
CA ARG A 427 4.65 5.29 -19.61
C ARG A 427 3.67 6.09 -18.72
N PRO A 428 3.58 5.81 -17.39
CA PRO A 428 2.64 6.48 -16.48
C PRO A 428 2.76 8.01 -16.44
N TRP A 429 3.93 8.56 -16.69
CA TRP A 429 4.15 10.02 -16.71
C TRP A 429 3.64 10.73 -17.96
N GLN A 430 3.05 9.99 -18.92
CA GLN A 430 2.34 10.48 -20.10
C GLN A 430 0.83 10.23 -20.01
N GLN A 431 0.35 9.69 -18.89
CA GLN A 431 -1.02 9.26 -18.71
C GLN A 431 -1.71 10.12 -17.64
N TRP A 432 -2.90 10.64 -17.98
CA TRP A 432 -3.59 11.63 -17.18
C TRP A 432 -5.04 11.19 -16.92
N ARG A 433 -5.43 11.18 -15.65
CA ARG A 433 -6.82 11.05 -15.25
C ARG A 433 -7.50 12.42 -15.34
N PHE A 434 -8.69 12.45 -15.95
CA PHE A 434 -9.55 13.64 -15.97
C PHE A 434 -10.56 13.50 -14.83
N LYS A 435 -10.31 14.17 -13.72
CA LYS A 435 -11.25 14.26 -12.61
C LYS A 435 -12.25 15.38 -12.90
N ASP A 436 -13.52 15.04 -13.09
CA ASP A 436 -14.59 16.03 -13.28
C ASP A 436 -14.83 16.79 -11.95
N LEU A 437 -14.82 18.10 -12.03
CA LEU A 437 -15.08 18.99 -10.88
C LEU A 437 -16.47 19.64 -10.95
N GLY A 438 -17.27 19.28 -11.96
CA GLY A 438 -18.52 19.95 -12.28
C GLY A 438 -18.34 21.27 -13.01
N ASN A 439 -19.43 21.84 -13.51
CA ASN A 439 -19.46 23.12 -14.23
C ASN A 439 -18.49 23.21 -15.43
N GLY A 440 -18.20 22.08 -16.08
CA GLY A 440 -17.33 22.01 -17.26
C GLY A 440 -15.84 22.17 -16.96
N HIS A 441 -15.43 22.04 -15.70
CA HIS A 441 -14.03 22.05 -15.31
C HIS A 441 -13.54 20.64 -14.95
N VAL A 442 -12.32 20.37 -15.33
CA VAL A 442 -11.60 19.13 -15.02
C VAL A 442 -10.27 19.43 -14.35
N GLN A 443 -9.81 18.48 -13.56
CA GLN A 443 -8.46 18.44 -13.03
C GLN A 443 -7.72 17.28 -13.71
N LEU A 444 -6.51 17.53 -14.19
CA LEU A 444 -5.68 16.49 -14.82
C LEU A 444 -4.70 15.97 -13.78
N GLU A 445 -4.84 14.70 -13.40
CA GLU A 445 -4.02 14.04 -12.42
C GLU A 445 -3.10 13.02 -13.08
N SER A 446 -1.79 13.14 -12.84
CA SER A 446 -0.76 12.25 -13.39
C SER A 446 -0.85 10.86 -12.78
N GLN A 447 -0.90 9.81 -13.60
CA GLN A 447 -0.81 8.42 -13.14
C GLN A 447 0.53 8.13 -12.43
N ASN A 448 1.59 8.83 -12.83
CA ASN A 448 2.94 8.62 -12.26
C ASN A 448 3.05 9.07 -10.80
N SER A 449 2.51 10.24 -10.47
CA SER A 449 2.74 10.91 -9.19
C SER A 449 1.49 11.15 -8.34
N GLY A 450 0.29 10.99 -8.92
CA GLY A 450 -0.97 11.42 -8.30
C GLY A 450 -1.07 12.93 -8.09
N LYS A 451 -0.17 13.72 -8.71
CA LYS A 451 -0.19 15.19 -8.66
C LYS A 451 -0.93 15.78 -9.85
N CYS A 452 -1.37 17.01 -9.68
CA CYS A 452 -2.17 17.72 -10.66
C CYS A 452 -1.33 18.59 -11.61
N LEU A 453 -1.80 18.71 -12.85
CA LEU A 453 -1.37 19.74 -13.79
C LEU A 453 -1.69 21.11 -13.19
N ASP A 454 -0.72 22.03 -13.19
CA ASP A 454 -0.78 23.28 -12.42
C ASP A 454 -0.15 24.43 -13.20
N VAL A 455 -0.80 25.58 -13.25
CA VAL A 455 -0.19 26.81 -13.73
C VAL A 455 0.55 27.47 -12.58
N LEU A 456 1.87 27.53 -12.70
CA LEU A 456 2.78 27.95 -11.64
C LEU A 456 2.36 29.26 -10.96
N ASP A 457 2.29 29.22 -9.62
CA ASP A 457 2.05 30.34 -8.71
C ASP A 457 0.78 31.17 -9.08
N PHE A 458 -0.27 30.51 -9.56
CA PHE A 458 -1.52 31.15 -10.01
C PHE A 458 -1.34 32.25 -11.09
N SER A 459 -0.23 32.21 -11.81
CA SER A 459 0.09 33.22 -12.81
C SER A 459 -1.02 33.36 -13.85
N THR A 460 -1.32 34.61 -14.24
CA THR A 460 -2.22 34.92 -15.35
C THR A 460 -1.46 35.47 -16.57
N ALA A 461 -0.12 35.51 -16.51
CA ALA A 461 0.71 36.04 -17.60
C ALA A 461 0.82 35.03 -18.77
N ASP A 462 1.01 35.56 -19.99
CA ASP A 462 1.47 34.75 -21.13
C ASP A 462 2.89 34.24 -20.86
N GLY A 463 3.16 33.00 -21.24
CA GLY A 463 4.44 32.35 -21.00
C GLY A 463 4.58 31.74 -19.58
N ALA A 464 3.53 31.82 -18.76
CA ALA A 464 3.58 31.19 -17.45
C ALA A 464 3.74 29.66 -17.58
N SER A 465 4.66 29.12 -16.78
CA SER A 465 5.03 27.71 -16.82
C SER A 465 3.92 26.80 -16.34
N VAL A 466 3.86 25.62 -16.92
CA VAL A 466 3.02 24.51 -16.45
C VAL A 466 3.90 23.50 -15.71
N ILE A 467 3.46 23.10 -14.55
CA ILE A 467 4.16 22.19 -13.63
C ILE A 467 3.23 21.08 -13.15
N GLN A 468 3.76 20.10 -12.41
CA GLN A 468 2.95 19.30 -11.52
C GLN A 468 3.07 19.80 -10.07
N TRP A 469 1.97 19.75 -9.34
CA TRP A 469 1.90 20.14 -7.93
C TRP A 469 0.89 19.29 -7.18
N PRO A 470 1.02 19.06 -5.83
CA PRO A 470 -0.03 18.42 -5.05
C PRO A 470 -1.40 18.99 -5.34
N CYS A 471 -2.41 18.13 -5.52
CA CYS A 471 -3.76 18.55 -5.86
C CYS A 471 -4.39 19.29 -4.68
N HIS A 472 -4.72 20.58 -4.84
CA HIS A 472 -5.27 21.43 -3.77
C HIS A 472 -6.57 22.13 -4.15
N GLY A 473 -7.12 21.84 -5.34
CA GLY A 473 -8.40 22.39 -5.79
C GLY A 473 -8.38 23.88 -6.15
N GLY A 474 -7.22 24.53 -6.23
CA GLY A 474 -7.06 25.91 -6.69
C GLY A 474 -7.40 26.07 -8.17
N THR A 475 -7.83 27.29 -8.56
CA THR A 475 -8.26 27.55 -9.94
C THR A 475 -7.17 27.39 -11.00
N ASN A 476 -5.89 27.45 -10.60
CA ASN A 476 -4.73 27.18 -11.44
C ASN A 476 -4.50 25.69 -11.75
N GLN A 477 -5.24 24.78 -11.08
CA GLN A 477 -5.28 23.36 -11.36
C GLN A 477 -6.59 22.90 -12.01
N GLN A 478 -7.49 23.85 -12.32
CA GLN A 478 -8.78 23.58 -12.93
C GLN A 478 -8.78 24.07 -14.38
N PHE A 479 -9.19 23.20 -15.28
CA PHE A 479 -9.14 23.47 -16.72
C PHE A 479 -10.50 23.22 -17.37
N GLN A 480 -10.85 24.03 -18.35
CA GLN A 480 -11.95 23.74 -19.25
C GLN A 480 -11.44 23.00 -20.48
N TRP A 481 -12.12 21.94 -20.85
CA TRP A 481 -11.90 21.19 -22.08
C TRP A 481 -12.88 21.71 -23.13
N VAL A 482 -12.48 22.77 -23.88
CA VAL A 482 -13.35 23.51 -24.78
C VAL A 482 -13.25 22.96 -26.19
N SER A 483 -14.36 22.48 -26.76
CA SER A 483 -14.41 21.95 -28.13
C SER A 483 -14.11 23.02 -29.19
N VAL A 484 -13.26 22.65 -30.14
CA VAL A 484 -12.94 23.45 -31.35
C VAL A 484 -12.86 22.46 -32.53
N GLY A 485 -13.94 22.34 -33.27
CA GLY A 485 -14.08 21.31 -34.30
C GLY A 485 -14.00 19.90 -33.68
N SER A 486 -13.10 19.06 -34.20
CA SER A 486 -12.83 17.72 -33.70
C SER A 486 -11.75 17.68 -32.60
N SER A 487 -11.24 18.83 -32.18
CA SER A 487 -10.16 18.98 -31.20
C SER A 487 -10.62 19.87 -30.05
N TYR A 488 -9.74 20.14 -29.10
CA TYR A 488 -10.09 20.88 -27.88
C TYR A 488 -9.00 21.90 -27.53
N GLN A 489 -9.41 22.98 -26.89
CA GLN A 489 -8.53 23.85 -26.13
C GLN A 489 -8.59 23.47 -24.66
N LEU A 490 -7.44 23.40 -24.01
CA LEU A 490 -7.33 23.22 -22.57
C LEU A 490 -7.09 24.60 -21.94
N ARG A 491 -8.13 25.16 -21.31
CA ARG A 491 -8.12 26.54 -20.77
C ARG A 491 -8.02 26.53 -19.27
N ALA A 492 -7.00 27.20 -18.72
CA ALA A 492 -6.82 27.35 -17.28
C ALA A 492 -7.90 28.26 -16.68
N ARG A 493 -8.57 27.84 -15.61
CA ARG A 493 -9.67 28.58 -14.97
C ARG A 493 -9.23 29.90 -14.35
N ASN A 494 -8.01 29.94 -13.77
CA ASN A 494 -7.50 31.15 -13.11
C ASN A 494 -7.24 32.33 -14.10
N SER A 495 -6.96 32.03 -15.37
CA SER A 495 -6.53 33.03 -16.35
C SER A 495 -7.42 33.11 -17.60
N GLY A 496 -8.21 32.07 -17.88
CA GLY A 496 -8.92 31.89 -19.14
C GLY A 496 -8.01 31.60 -20.34
N LYS A 497 -6.69 31.43 -20.12
CA LYS A 497 -5.69 31.22 -21.16
C LYS A 497 -5.56 29.76 -21.54
N CYS A 498 -5.06 29.48 -22.73
CA CYS A 498 -4.87 28.15 -23.29
C CYS A 498 -3.48 27.59 -23.02
N LEU A 499 -3.41 26.28 -22.73
CA LEU A 499 -2.16 25.56 -22.74
C LEU A 499 -1.64 25.38 -24.16
N THR A 500 -0.35 25.61 -24.34
CA THR A 500 0.37 25.41 -25.59
C THR A 500 1.81 25.01 -25.34
N VAL A 501 2.52 24.62 -26.40
CA VAL A 501 3.96 24.33 -26.33
C VAL A 501 4.74 25.65 -26.46
N ALA A 502 5.69 25.89 -25.58
CA ALA A 502 6.49 27.11 -25.55
C ALA A 502 7.20 27.34 -26.90
N GLY A 503 7.04 28.55 -27.44
CA GLY A 503 7.64 28.93 -28.71
C GLY A 503 7.17 28.11 -29.92
N GLY A 504 6.10 27.33 -29.83
CA GLY A 504 5.64 26.44 -30.90
C GLY A 504 6.64 25.34 -31.27
N SER A 505 7.53 24.96 -30.34
CA SER A 505 8.57 23.95 -30.59
C SER A 505 7.95 22.57 -30.91
N THR A 506 8.58 21.85 -31.84
CA THR A 506 8.23 20.46 -32.18
C THR A 506 9.14 19.43 -31.53
N ALA A 507 10.14 19.87 -30.74
CA ALA A 507 11.12 18.98 -30.10
C ALA A 507 10.49 18.18 -28.94
N ASP A 508 11.04 17.01 -28.66
CA ASP A 508 10.82 16.30 -27.40
C ASP A 508 11.36 17.16 -26.24
N ALA A 509 10.75 17.02 -25.08
CA ALA A 509 11.02 17.78 -23.88
C ALA A 509 10.75 19.31 -23.98
N ALA A 510 10.15 19.79 -25.08
CA ALA A 510 9.70 21.18 -25.14
C ALA A 510 8.62 21.44 -24.09
N LEU A 511 8.80 22.53 -23.33
CA LEU A 511 7.97 22.84 -22.16
C LEU A 511 6.58 23.34 -22.55
N LEU A 512 5.61 23.11 -21.68
CA LEU A 512 4.28 23.72 -21.79
C LEU A 512 4.25 25.07 -21.06
N GLU A 513 3.45 25.98 -21.62
CA GLU A 513 3.11 27.28 -21.06
C GLU A 513 1.64 27.61 -21.30
N GLN A 514 1.09 28.56 -20.56
CA GLN A 514 -0.19 29.16 -20.94
C GLN A 514 0.03 30.42 -21.78
N ARG A 515 -0.87 30.67 -22.74
CA ARG A 515 -0.92 31.89 -23.55
C ARG A 515 -2.35 32.33 -23.84
N THR A 516 -2.53 33.59 -24.21
CA THR A 516 -3.78 34.03 -24.78
C THR A 516 -4.20 33.09 -25.91
N CYS A 517 -5.43 32.57 -25.86
CA CYS A 517 -5.91 31.54 -26.77
C CYS A 517 -5.85 32.00 -28.25
N GLY A 518 -5.19 31.21 -29.06
CA GLY A 518 -5.14 31.37 -30.51
C GLY A 518 -6.02 30.35 -31.23
N THR A 519 -6.15 30.46 -32.55
CA THR A 519 -6.92 29.54 -33.40
C THR A 519 -6.06 28.46 -34.06
N GLY A 520 -4.72 28.55 -33.93
CA GLY A 520 -3.78 27.63 -34.56
C GLY A 520 -3.75 26.25 -33.86
N SER A 521 -3.31 25.22 -34.59
CA SER A 521 -3.23 23.84 -34.13
C SER A 521 -2.32 23.64 -32.89
N ALA A 522 -1.39 24.56 -32.62
CA ALA A 522 -0.53 24.55 -31.44
C ALA A 522 -1.32 24.70 -30.11
N PHE A 523 -2.52 25.30 -30.15
CA PHE A 523 -3.43 25.45 -29.01
C PHE A 523 -4.45 24.32 -28.90
N LEU A 524 -4.40 23.36 -29.84
CA LEU A 524 -5.38 22.28 -29.91
C LEU A 524 -4.83 20.97 -29.42
N TRP A 525 -5.67 20.25 -28.69
CA TRP A 525 -5.37 18.98 -28.07
C TRP A 525 -6.44 17.94 -28.42
N SER A 526 -6.04 16.69 -28.45
CA SER A 526 -6.95 15.55 -28.44
C SER A 526 -6.67 14.66 -27.23
N ARG A 527 -7.66 13.89 -26.78
CA ARG A 527 -7.46 12.88 -25.74
C ARG A 527 -7.90 11.52 -26.24
N THR A 528 -7.15 10.49 -25.88
CA THR A 528 -7.47 9.10 -26.20
C THR A 528 -7.23 8.27 -24.93
N VAL A 529 -8.13 7.34 -24.62
CA VAL A 529 -7.91 6.36 -23.54
C VAL A 529 -6.65 5.57 -23.86
N SER A 530 -5.74 5.43 -22.87
CA SER A 530 -4.41 4.83 -23.02
C SER A 530 -4.35 3.39 -22.57
#